data_9c357069d67095f50a46b1a85f8d9871
#
_entry.id   9c357069d67095f50a46b1a85f8d9871
#
_cell.length_a   1.000
_cell.length_b   1.000
_cell.length_c   1.000
_cell.angle_alpha   90.00
_cell.angle_beta   90.00
_cell.angle_gamma   90.00
#
_symmetry.space_group_name_H-M   'P 1'
#
loop_
_entity.id
_entity.type
_entity.pdbx_description
1 polymer ?
#
loop_
_entity_poly.entity_id
_entity_poly.type
_entity_poly.pdbx_seq_one_letter_code
_entity_poly.pdbx_strand_id
1 'polypeptide(L)'
;MATYLQVVEIHGVAELPPATRALYDVHANTASFSSGPELVADESHLSFDLVSEGHHLSFELVDAPAPGALMARELDLPAGEYLLRCDRVDFPPGGEAFLHTHQGPGIRVLLFGSIRIETQGATHDYAPGEPWFETGPDPVHALTHADEPSAFVRCMVLPRTIQGSPSIRYVRDEDRERPKSQRYTVFLDEPVVL
;
A
#
# COMPACT_ATOMS: atom_id res chain seq x y z
N MET A 1 -18.37 5.92 -14.46
CA MET A 1 -18.48 6.12 -12.99
C MET A 1 -17.11 6.46 -12.48
N ALA A 2 -17.01 7.23 -11.39
CA ALA A 2 -15.73 7.45 -10.74
C ALA A 2 -15.30 6.17 -10.05
N THR A 3 -14.02 5.84 -10.11
CA THR A 3 -13.42 4.72 -9.35
C THR A 3 -12.50 5.28 -8.30
N TYR A 4 -12.61 4.80 -7.08
CA TYR A 4 -11.76 5.20 -5.96
C TYR A 4 -10.88 4.03 -5.52
N LEU A 5 -9.63 4.33 -5.17
CA LEU A 5 -8.83 3.47 -4.31
C LEU A 5 -9.00 3.98 -2.88
N GLN A 6 -9.37 3.07 -1.98
CA GLN A 6 -9.48 3.38 -0.55
C GLN A 6 -8.73 2.35 0.29
N VAL A 7 -8.43 2.73 1.53
CA VAL A 7 -7.97 1.80 2.57
C VAL A 7 -8.87 1.90 3.79
N VAL A 8 -9.30 0.73 4.28
CA VAL A 8 -10.12 0.56 5.48
C VAL A 8 -9.32 -0.27 6.48
N GLU A 9 -9.28 0.18 7.72
CA GLU A 9 -8.68 -0.57 8.82
C GLU A 9 -9.74 -1.45 9.49
N ILE A 10 -9.39 -2.71 9.75
CA ILE A 10 -10.30 -3.71 10.29
C ILE A 10 -9.66 -4.35 11.50
N HIS A 11 -10.38 -4.34 12.62
CA HIS A 11 -9.99 -5.02 13.85
C HIS A 11 -10.99 -6.13 14.17
N GLY A 12 -10.47 -7.33 14.44
CA GLY A 12 -11.31 -8.50 14.76
C GLY A 12 -12.04 -9.08 13.55
N VAL A 13 -13.22 -9.65 13.77
CA VAL A 13 -14.05 -10.28 12.74
C VAL A 13 -14.93 -9.23 12.07
N ALA A 14 -14.93 -9.17 10.76
CA ALA A 14 -15.78 -8.28 9.97
C ALA A 14 -16.28 -8.96 8.70
N GLU A 15 -17.53 -8.66 8.32
CA GLU A 15 -18.07 -8.97 7.01
C GLU A 15 -17.86 -7.77 6.08
N LEU A 16 -17.14 -7.98 4.99
CA LEU A 16 -16.82 -6.94 4.03
C LEU A 16 -17.78 -6.99 2.83
N PRO A 17 -18.29 -5.83 2.38
CA PRO A 17 -19.16 -5.78 1.21
C PRO A 17 -18.38 -6.19 -0.06
N PRO A 18 -19.09 -6.55 -1.15
CA PRO A 18 -18.43 -6.87 -2.41
C PRO A 18 -17.54 -5.73 -2.89
N ALA A 19 -16.27 -6.02 -3.13
CA ALA A 19 -15.30 -5.10 -3.72
C ALA A 19 -14.14 -5.89 -4.33
N THR A 20 -13.41 -5.28 -5.26
CA THR A 20 -12.10 -5.78 -5.68
C THR A 20 -11.06 -5.28 -4.69
N ARG A 21 -10.40 -6.16 -3.96
CA ARG A 21 -9.53 -5.78 -2.86
C ARG A 21 -8.26 -6.60 -2.72
N ALA A 22 -7.27 -5.97 -2.10
CA ALA A 22 -6.14 -6.62 -1.46
C ALA A 22 -6.32 -6.49 0.06
N LEU A 23 -6.46 -7.60 0.76
CA LEU A 23 -6.54 -7.65 2.22
C LEU A 23 -5.18 -8.02 2.79
N TYR A 24 -4.55 -7.10 3.51
CA TYR A 24 -3.26 -7.29 4.16
C TYR A 24 -3.45 -7.58 5.65
N ASP A 25 -2.96 -8.73 6.09
CA ASP A 25 -2.88 -9.09 7.51
C ASP A 25 -1.58 -8.51 8.10
N VAL A 26 -1.73 -7.60 9.07
CA VAL A 26 -0.59 -6.89 9.68
C VAL A 26 0.26 -7.80 10.55
N HIS A 27 -0.33 -8.79 11.22
CA HIS A 27 0.36 -9.71 12.10
C HIS A 27 1.03 -10.85 11.33
N ALA A 28 0.29 -11.49 10.42
CA ALA A 28 0.83 -12.56 9.60
C ALA A 28 1.79 -12.06 8.51
N ASN A 29 1.76 -10.76 8.20
CA ASN A 29 2.54 -10.14 7.11
C ASN A 29 2.30 -10.86 5.78
N THR A 30 1.03 -11.05 5.43
CA THR A 30 0.56 -11.68 4.20
C THR A 30 -0.54 -10.85 3.56
N ALA A 31 -0.84 -11.09 2.29
CA ALA A 31 -2.00 -10.50 1.66
C ALA A 31 -2.77 -11.52 0.83
N SER A 32 -4.09 -11.35 0.78
CA SER A 32 -5.01 -12.09 -0.08
C SER A 32 -5.72 -11.15 -1.05
N PHE A 33 -6.19 -11.70 -2.16
CA PHE A 33 -6.96 -10.98 -3.18
C PHE A 33 -8.37 -11.55 -3.26
N SER A 34 -9.37 -10.67 -3.33
CA SER A 34 -10.75 -11.07 -3.59
C SER A 34 -11.46 -10.04 -4.49
N SER A 35 -12.53 -10.50 -5.16
CA SER A 35 -13.41 -9.67 -6.00
C SER A 35 -14.89 -9.86 -5.65
N GLY A 36 -15.20 -10.14 -4.40
CA GLY A 36 -16.55 -10.40 -3.89
C GLY A 36 -16.69 -10.02 -2.43
N PRO A 37 -17.79 -10.43 -1.78
CA PRO A 37 -17.91 -10.31 -0.33
C PRO A 37 -16.88 -11.22 0.36
N GLU A 38 -16.33 -10.74 1.45
CA GLU A 38 -15.32 -11.48 2.20
C GLU A 38 -15.63 -11.45 3.70
N LEU A 39 -15.43 -12.59 4.37
CA LEU A 39 -15.46 -12.68 5.81
C LEU A 39 -14.02 -12.66 6.33
N VAL A 40 -13.67 -11.60 7.02
CA VAL A 40 -12.40 -11.52 7.76
C VAL A 40 -12.63 -12.22 9.09
N ALA A 41 -12.01 -13.37 9.28
CA ALA A 41 -12.03 -14.12 10.52
C ALA A 41 -10.65 -14.05 11.18
N ASP A 42 -10.65 -13.89 12.49
CA ASP A 42 -9.46 -14.10 13.30
C ASP A 42 -9.20 -15.62 13.39
N GLU A 43 -8.15 -16.11 12.74
CA GLU A 43 -7.76 -17.53 12.81
C GLU A 43 -7.30 -17.96 14.21
N SER A 44 -7.15 -17.03 15.16
CA SER A 44 -6.69 -17.32 16.52
C SER A 44 -7.72 -18.05 17.39
N HIS A 45 -8.95 -18.25 16.95
CA HIS A 45 -10.01 -18.94 17.71
C HIS A 45 -9.82 -20.46 17.91
N LEU A 46 -8.73 -21.04 17.44
CA LEU A 46 -8.45 -22.46 17.64
C LEU A 46 -7.47 -22.77 18.80
N SER A 47 -6.95 -21.77 19.49
CA SER A 47 -6.13 -21.97 20.69
C SER A 47 -6.62 -21.15 21.87
N PHE A 48 -6.87 -21.81 22.98
CA PHE A 48 -7.53 -21.29 24.19
C PHE A 48 -6.76 -20.23 25.00
N ASP A 49 -5.65 -19.68 24.49
CA ASP A 49 -4.88 -18.64 25.20
C ASP A 49 -4.31 -17.61 24.22
N LEU A 50 -4.69 -16.34 24.42
CA LEU A 50 -4.31 -15.12 23.71
C LEU A 50 -5.20 -14.78 22.50
N VAL A 51 -6.19 -13.94 22.78
CA VAL A 51 -6.96 -13.20 21.78
C VAL A 51 -6.02 -12.17 21.12
N SER A 52 -5.39 -12.51 20.01
CA SER A 52 -4.87 -11.50 19.11
C SER A 52 -6.06 -11.00 18.28
N GLU A 53 -6.53 -9.81 18.55
CA GLU A 53 -7.53 -9.16 17.70
C GLU A 53 -6.89 -9.02 16.30
N GLY A 54 -7.46 -9.69 15.29
CA GLY A 54 -6.97 -9.60 13.91
C GLY A 54 -6.88 -8.13 13.50
N HIS A 55 -5.77 -7.73 12.92
CA HIS A 55 -5.55 -6.37 12.41
C HIS A 55 -5.26 -6.44 10.91
N HIS A 56 -6.18 -5.92 10.10
CA HIS A 56 -6.10 -5.97 8.66
C HIS A 56 -6.24 -4.57 8.05
N LEU A 57 -5.60 -4.39 6.89
CA LEU A 57 -5.78 -3.23 6.03
C LEU A 57 -6.39 -3.71 4.71
N SER A 58 -7.63 -3.31 4.44
CA SER A 58 -8.33 -3.61 3.18
C SER A 58 -8.13 -2.47 2.21
N PHE A 59 -7.39 -2.71 1.13
CA PHE A 59 -7.23 -1.78 0.02
C PHE A 59 -8.23 -2.15 -1.07
N GLU A 60 -9.15 -1.26 -1.40
CA GLU A 60 -10.33 -1.58 -2.21
C GLU A 60 -10.50 -0.63 -3.39
N LEU A 61 -10.91 -1.20 -4.53
CA LEU A 61 -11.43 -0.45 -5.68
C LEU A 61 -12.96 -0.39 -5.56
N VAL A 62 -13.50 0.82 -5.43
CA VAL A 62 -14.93 1.06 -5.18
C VAL A 62 -15.46 2.22 -6.01
N ASP A 63 -16.78 2.24 -6.22
CA ASP A 63 -17.48 3.33 -6.93
C ASP A 63 -17.74 4.55 -6.02
N ALA A 64 -17.75 4.34 -4.71
CA ALA A 64 -17.92 5.40 -3.72
C ALA A 64 -17.15 5.05 -2.43
N PRO A 65 -16.50 6.04 -1.79
CA PRO A 65 -15.76 5.82 -0.55
C PRO A 65 -16.64 5.32 0.60
N ALA A 66 -16.13 4.36 1.36
CA ALA A 66 -16.79 3.89 2.58
C ALA A 66 -16.70 4.94 3.70
N PRO A 67 -17.77 5.13 4.50
CA PRO A 67 -17.67 5.90 5.73
C PRO A 67 -16.60 5.29 6.66
N GLY A 68 -15.70 6.14 7.17
CA GLY A 68 -14.63 5.69 8.08
C GLY A 68 -13.40 5.08 7.40
N ALA A 69 -13.30 5.11 6.06
CA ALA A 69 -12.04 4.77 5.39
C ALA A 69 -10.91 5.67 5.91
N LEU A 70 -9.73 5.09 6.20
CA LEU A 70 -8.55 5.85 6.60
C LEU A 70 -8.16 6.86 5.51
N MET A 71 -8.29 6.43 4.26
CA MET A 71 -8.09 7.26 3.08
C MET A 71 -8.90 6.72 1.91
N ALA A 72 -9.40 7.64 1.08
CA ALA A 72 -9.95 7.34 -0.23
C ALA A 72 -9.49 8.39 -1.24
N ARG A 73 -9.14 7.96 -2.45
CA ARG A 73 -8.75 8.86 -3.56
C ARG A 73 -9.40 8.42 -4.86
N GLU A 74 -10.00 9.36 -5.53
CA GLU A 74 -10.48 9.15 -6.89
C GLU A 74 -9.29 8.89 -7.81
N LEU A 75 -9.42 7.89 -8.68
CA LEU A 75 -8.41 7.53 -9.64
C LEU A 75 -8.71 8.22 -10.97
N ASP A 76 -7.81 9.10 -11.40
CA ASP A 76 -7.83 9.69 -12.74
C ASP A 76 -7.11 8.74 -13.72
N LEU A 77 -7.78 7.61 -13.99
CA LEU A 77 -7.28 6.57 -14.89
C LEU A 77 -8.34 6.24 -15.95
N PRO A 78 -7.98 6.07 -17.22
CA PRO A 78 -8.92 5.62 -18.23
C PRO A 78 -9.42 4.20 -17.94
N ALA A 79 -10.63 3.87 -18.42
CA ALA A 79 -11.10 2.49 -18.36
C ALA A 79 -10.13 1.56 -19.09
N GLY A 80 -9.83 0.39 -18.50
CA GLY A 80 -8.87 -0.54 -19.09
C GLY A 80 -8.40 -1.63 -18.13
N GLU A 81 -7.38 -2.36 -18.57
CA GLU A 81 -6.75 -3.43 -17.80
C GLU A 81 -5.57 -2.90 -16.99
N TYR A 82 -5.58 -3.18 -15.70
CA TYR A 82 -4.58 -2.77 -14.73
C TYR A 82 -4.14 -3.94 -13.85
N LEU A 83 -3.25 -3.65 -12.93
CA LEU A 83 -2.85 -4.52 -11.83
C LEU A 83 -3.25 -3.85 -10.52
N LEU A 84 -3.81 -4.61 -9.60
CA LEU A 84 -3.83 -4.26 -8.19
C LEU A 84 -2.63 -4.94 -7.55
N ARG A 85 -1.62 -4.16 -7.20
CA ARG A 85 -0.39 -4.64 -6.57
C ARG A 85 -0.36 -4.26 -5.11
N CYS A 86 -0.25 -5.26 -4.23
CA CYS A 86 0.03 -5.05 -2.81
C CYS A 86 1.45 -5.52 -2.49
N ASP A 87 2.25 -4.63 -1.94
CA ASP A 87 3.60 -4.94 -1.48
C ASP A 87 3.93 -4.21 -0.17
N ARG A 88 4.96 -4.71 0.52
CA ARG A 88 5.55 -4.07 1.69
C ARG A 88 6.95 -3.59 1.34
N VAL A 89 7.30 -2.44 1.90
CA VAL A 89 8.63 -1.83 1.76
C VAL A 89 9.23 -1.67 3.15
N ASP A 90 10.38 -2.28 3.37
CA ASP A 90 11.15 -2.24 4.62
C ASP A 90 12.40 -1.38 4.42
N PHE A 91 12.69 -0.53 5.41
CA PHE A 91 13.87 0.32 5.46
C PHE A 91 14.69 0.03 6.73
N PRO A 92 16.03 -0.02 6.63
CA PRO A 92 16.89 0.04 7.79
C PRO A 92 16.83 1.44 8.43
N PRO A 93 17.37 1.62 9.65
CA PRO A 93 17.59 2.94 10.23
C PRO A 93 18.30 3.88 9.25
N GLY A 94 17.78 5.11 9.08
CA GLY A 94 18.32 6.08 8.13
C GLY A 94 18.18 5.68 6.65
N GLY A 95 17.25 4.77 6.34
CA GLY A 95 17.01 4.34 4.97
C GLY A 95 16.47 5.46 4.08
N GLU A 96 16.87 5.44 2.81
CA GLU A 96 16.51 6.43 1.80
C GLU A 96 15.96 5.75 0.55
N ALA A 97 14.82 6.20 0.06
CA ALA A 97 14.39 5.97 -1.31
C ALA A 97 14.70 7.22 -2.14
N PHE A 98 15.73 7.14 -3.00
CA PHE A 98 16.17 8.25 -3.86
C PHE A 98 15.01 8.76 -4.71
N LEU A 99 15.12 10.01 -5.18
CA LEU A 99 14.08 10.66 -5.96
C LEU A 99 13.62 9.79 -7.13
N HIS A 100 12.36 9.41 -7.10
CA HIS A 100 11.76 8.44 -8.02
C HIS A 100 10.31 8.77 -8.34
N THR A 101 9.78 8.12 -9.36
CA THR A 101 8.36 8.09 -9.69
C THR A 101 7.85 6.66 -9.68
N HIS A 102 6.53 6.49 -9.64
CA HIS A 102 5.84 5.23 -9.84
C HIS A 102 5.04 5.24 -11.14
N GLN A 103 4.74 4.06 -11.69
CA GLN A 103 4.02 3.93 -12.95
C GLN A 103 2.49 3.95 -12.78
N GLY A 104 2.02 4.26 -11.57
CA GLY A 104 0.60 4.43 -11.27
C GLY A 104 0.37 4.87 -9.84
N PRO A 105 -0.87 5.31 -9.53
CA PRO A 105 -1.23 5.80 -8.22
C PRO A 105 -1.32 4.69 -7.17
N GLY A 106 -1.24 5.07 -5.90
CA GLY A 106 -1.44 4.13 -4.82
C GLY A 106 -1.52 4.76 -3.45
N ILE A 107 -2.10 4.03 -2.50
CA ILE A 107 -2.17 4.38 -1.08
C ILE A 107 -1.12 3.56 -0.33
N ARG A 108 -0.50 4.18 0.68
CA ARG A 108 0.45 3.59 1.62
C ARG A 108 -0.08 3.76 3.02
N VAL A 109 0.30 2.85 3.92
CA VAL A 109 0.06 2.98 5.37
C VAL A 109 1.35 2.61 6.08
N LEU A 110 1.86 3.50 6.94
CA LEU A 110 3.04 3.20 7.74
C LEU A 110 2.69 2.16 8.80
N LEU A 111 3.46 1.07 8.85
CA LEU A 111 3.25 -0.03 9.80
C LEU A 111 3.98 0.22 11.13
N PHE A 112 5.21 0.68 11.04
CA PHE A 112 6.04 1.04 12.20
C PHE A 112 7.19 1.97 11.80
N GLY A 113 7.84 2.58 12.80
CA GLY A 113 8.88 3.58 12.62
C GLY A 113 8.32 4.93 12.22
N SER A 114 9.08 5.71 11.48
CA SER A 114 8.68 7.00 10.92
C SER A 114 9.26 7.20 9.54
N ILE A 115 8.57 7.94 8.69
CA ILE A 115 9.01 8.23 7.34
C ILE A 115 8.67 9.67 6.95
N ARG A 116 9.64 10.34 6.34
CA ARG A 116 9.46 11.66 5.71
C ARG A 116 9.28 11.48 4.22
N ILE A 117 8.23 12.05 3.68
CA ILE A 117 7.92 12.05 2.25
C ILE A 117 8.01 13.48 1.73
N GLU A 118 8.84 13.68 0.71
CA GLU A 118 8.99 14.94 -0.01
C GLU A 118 8.45 14.75 -1.43
N THR A 119 7.39 15.46 -1.77
CA THR A 119 6.76 15.39 -3.09
C THR A 119 6.01 16.69 -3.39
N GLN A 120 5.92 17.09 -4.66
CA GLN A 120 5.19 18.26 -5.14
C GLN A 120 5.54 19.55 -4.36
N GLY A 121 6.79 19.69 -3.90
CA GLY A 121 7.25 20.84 -3.13
C GLY A 121 6.78 20.89 -1.67
N ALA A 122 6.12 19.86 -1.18
CA ALA A 122 5.71 19.69 0.20
C ALA A 122 6.51 18.58 0.89
N THR A 123 6.63 18.69 2.21
CA THR A 123 7.28 17.69 3.07
C THR A 123 6.31 17.29 4.17
N HIS A 124 6.14 16.00 4.36
CA HIS A 124 5.28 15.43 5.40
C HIS A 124 5.99 14.30 6.13
N ASP A 125 5.90 14.30 7.46
CA ASP A 125 6.33 13.21 8.31
C ASP A 125 5.10 12.35 8.67
N TYR A 126 5.23 11.03 8.53
CA TYR A 126 4.17 10.06 8.83
C TYR A 126 4.54 9.17 10.00
N ALA A 127 3.56 8.88 10.85
CA ALA A 127 3.62 7.97 11.99
C ALA A 127 2.88 6.65 11.69
N PRO A 128 3.08 5.59 12.49
CA PRO A 128 2.37 4.32 12.33
C PRO A 128 0.85 4.48 12.28
N GLY A 129 0.21 3.79 11.34
CA GLY A 129 -1.22 3.86 11.04
C GLY A 129 -1.62 5.01 10.12
N GLU A 130 -0.75 5.99 9.87
CA GLU A 130 -1.08 7.10 8.97
C GLU A 130 -0.95 6.72 7.49
N PRO A 131 -2.00 6.99 6.69
CA PRO A 131 -1.99 6.74 5.26
C PRO A 131 -1.48 7.95 4.47
N TRP A 132 -0.86 7.69 3.30
CA TRP A 132 -0.63 8.72 2.29
C TRP A 132 -0.85 8.19 0.88
N PHE A 133 -1.07 9.12 -0.04
CA PHE A 133 -1.31 8.83 -1.45
C PHE A 133 -0.20 9.40 -2.32
N GLU A 134 0.22 8.64 -3.31
CA GLU A 134 1.10 9.10 -4.38
C GLU A 134 0.41 8.87 -5.72
N THR A 135 0.43 9.88 -6.57
CA THR A 135 -0.23 9.86 -7.90
C THR A 135 0.45 8.91 -8.89
N GLY A 136 1.74 8.63 -8.65
CA GLY A 136 2.59 7.82 -9.52
C GLY A 136 3.59 8.65 -10.30
N PRO A 137 3.18 9.51 -11.25
CA PRO A 137 4.12 10.29 -12.07
C PRO A 137 4.84 11.42 -11.33
N ASP A 138 4.30 11.89 -10.20
CA ASP A 138 4.96 12.93 -9.41
C ASP A 138 6.19 12.38 -8.71
N PRO A 139 7.34 13.10 -8.77
CA PRO A 139 8.55 12.67 -8.10
C PRO A 139 8.40 12.66 -6.57
N VAL A 140 8.88 11.58 -5.95
CA VAL A 140 8.86 11.35 -4.51
C VAL A 140 10.26 11.02 -4.02
N HIS A 141 10.64 11.63 -2.90
CA HIS A 141 11.83 11.29 -2.13
C HIS A 141 11.39 10.86 -0.73
N ALA A 142 11.96 9.77 -0.20
CA ALA A 142 11.60 9.28 1.12
C ALA A 142 12.83 9.05 1.99
N LEU A 143 12.72 9.46 3.27
CA LEU A 143 13.74 9.29 4.30
C LEU A 143 13.09 8.71 5.55
N THR A 144 13.76 7.71 6.16
CA THR A 144 13.33 7.17 7.46
C THR A 144 14.18 7.72 8.60
N HIS A 145 13.71 7.53 9.84
CA HIS A 145 14.44 7.97 11.02
C HIS A 145 15.81 7.27 11.13
N ALA A 146 16.80 7.99 11.67
CA ALA A 146 18.18 7.52 11.71
C ALA A 146 18.40 6.34 12.68
N ASP A 147 17.58 6.19 13.72
CA ASP A 147 17.83 5.30 14.84
C ASP A 147 16.92 4.06 14.86
N GLU A 148 15.88 4.02 14.02
CA GLU A 148 14.91 2.92 14.00
C GLU A 148 14.57 2.46 12.58
N PRO A 149 14.27 1.17 12.38
CA PRO A 149 13.75 0.69 11.10
C PRO A 149 12.32 1.18 10.87
N SER A 150 11.91 1.27 9.63
CA SER A 150 10.56 1.64 9.24
C SER A 150 10.02 0.70 8.17
N ALA A 151 8.72 0.48 8.17
CA ALA A 151 8.08 -0.24 7.08
C ALA A 151 6.69 0.31 6.79
N PHE A 152 6.30 0.26 5.52
CA PHE A 152 4.93 0.51 5.10
C PHE A 152 4.42 -0.59 4.17
N VAL A 153 3.12 -0.79 4.18
CA VAL A 153 2.42 -1.54 3.14
C VAL A 153 1.80 -0.55 2.16
N ARG A 154 1.74 -0.92 0.90
CA ARG A 154 1.08 -0.12 -0.13
C ARG A 154 0.26 -0.97 -1.09
N CYS A 155 -0.78 -0.34 -1.63
CA CYS A 155 -1.52 -0.89 -2.73
C CYS A 155 -1.54 0.12 -3.87
N MET A 156 -1.18 -0.33 -5.08
CA MET A 156 -1.04 0.50 -6.27
C MET A 156 -1.92 -0.04 -7.39
N VAL A 157 -2.44 0.88 -8.21
CA VAL A 157 -3.07 0.56 -9.49
C VAL A 157 -2.07 0.87 -10.60
N LEU A 158 -1.57 -0.17 -11.27
CA LEU A 158 -0.47 -0.10 -12.20
C LEU A 158 -0.89 -0.54 -13.61
N PRO A 159 -0.22 -0.09 -14.68
CA PRO A 159 -0.45 -0.62 -16.01
C PRO A 159 -0.28 -2.15 -16.06
N ARG A 160 -1.21 -2.86 -16.71
CA ARG A 160 -1.19 -4.32 -16.87
C ARG A 160 0.14 -4.84 -17.46
N THR A 161 0.78 -4.03 -18.29
CA THR A 161 2.02 -4.37 -19.01
C THR A 161 3.25 -4.54 -18.13
N ILE A 162 3.20 -4.08 -16.86
CA ILE A 162 4.37 -4.15 -15.95
C ILE A 162 4.25 -5.27 -14.91
N GLN A 163 3.36 -6.25 -15.13
CA GLN A 163 3.23 -7.38 -14.21
C GLN A 163 4.58 -8.08 -14.00
N GLY A 164 4.91 -8.35 -12.74
CA GLY A 164 6.18 -8.96 -12.35
C GLY A 164 7.41 -8.04 -12.49
N SER A 165 7.23 -6.79 -12.90
CA SER A 165 8.32 -5.82 -13.06
C SER A 165 8.24 -4.71 -12.00
N PRO A 166 9.35 -4.04 -11.64
CA PRO A 166 9.35 -2.92 -10.71
C PRO A 166 8.46 -1.77 -11.18
N SER A 167 7.70 -1.16 -10.26
CA SER A 167 6.90 0.05 -10.55
C SER A 167 7.72 1.33 -10.47
N ILE A 168 8.87 1.30 -9.78
CA ILE A 168 9.73 2.46 -9.51
C ILE A 168 10.57 2.84 -10.74
N ARG A 169 10.72 4.14 -10.95
CA ARG A 169 11.63 4.74 -11.93
C ARG A 169 12.40 5.88 -11.28
N TYR A 170 13.73 5.77 -11.24
CA TYR A 170 14.56 6.84 -10.68
C TYR A 170 14.60 8.04 -11.61
N VAL A 171 14.46 9.23 -11.05
CA VAL A 171 14.48 10.51 -11.79
C VAL A 171 15.88 10.81 -12.29
N ARG A 172 16.91 10.50 -11.49
CA ARG A 172 18.31 10.72 -11.84
C ARG A 172 18.93 9.42 -12.29
N ASP A 173 19.66 9.44 -13.41
CA ASP A 173 20.33 8.24 -13.94
C ASP A 173 21.37 7.68 -12.97
N GLU A 174 22.09 8.53 -12.27
CA GLU A 174 23.09 8.17 -11.25
C GLU A 174 22.49 7.35 -10.09
N ASP A 175 21.21 7.59 -9.76
CA ASP A 175 20.55 6.85 -8.69
C ASP A 175 20.18 5.41 -9.07
N ARG A 176 20.20 5.06 -10.36
CA ARG A 176 19.91 3.70 -10.82
C ARG A 176 20.95 2.70 -10.35
N GLU A 177 22.23 3.08 -10.39
CA GLU A 177 23.35 2.20 -10.04
C GLU A 177 23.73 2.25 -8.55
N ARG A 178 23.21 3.22 -7.80
CA ARG A 178 23.48 3.34 -6.37
C ARG A 178 22.86 2.16 -5.59
N PRO A 179 23.52 1.63 -4.54
CA PRO A 179 22.91 0.66 -3.65
C PRO A 179 21.62 1.19 -3.05
N LYS A 180 20.58 0.34 -3.00
CA LYS A 180 19.28 0.68 -2.42
C LYS A 180 19.21 0.15 -1.00
N SER A 181 18.73 0.98 -0.07
CA SER A 181 18.56 0.59 1.32
C SER A 181 17.26 -0.18 1.56
N GLN A 182 16.21 0.13 0.77
CA GLN A 182 14.89 -0.47 0.93
C GLN A 182 14.81 -1.87 0.32
N ARG A 183 13.94 -2.71 0.92
CA ARG A 183 13.57 -4.03 0.43
C ARG A 183 12.09 -4.06 0.10
N TYR A 184 11.73 -4.80 -0.95
CA TYR A 184 10.36 -4.98 -1.40
C TYR A 184 9.93 -6.44 -1.24
N THR A 185 8.74 -6.64 -0.68
CA THR A 185 8.06 -7.93 -0.66
C THR A 185 6.72 -7.75 -1.37
N VAL A 186 6.61 -8.28 -2.58
CA VAL A 186 5.35 -8.26 -3.35
C VAL A 186 4.51 -9.46 -2.91
N PHE A 187 3.31 -9.19 -2.40
CA PHE A 187 2.35 -10.22 -2.00
C PHE A 187 1.37 -10.53 -3.13
N LEU A 188 0.90 -9.50 -3.81
CA LEU A 188 -0.12 -9.57 -4.86
C LEU A 188 0.29 -8.73 -6.06
N ASP A 189 -0.03 -9.22 -7.26
CA ASP A 189 0.13 -8.51 -8.53
C ASP A 189 -0.98 -8.99 -9.49
N GLU A 190 -2.24 -8.69 -9.11
CA GLU A 190 -3.43 -9.29 -9.69
C GLU A 190 -4.06 -8.42 -10.77
N PRO A 191 -4.48 -9.01 -11.92
CA PRO A 191 -5.19 -8.29 -12.96
C PRO A 191 -6.55 -7.77 -12.47
N VAL A 192 -6.84 -6.51 -12.78
CA VAL A 192 -8.13 -5.87 -12.51
C VAL A 192 -8.57 -5.05 -13.72
N VAL A 193 -9.85 -4.74 -13.81
CA VAL A 193 -10.46 -3.89 -14.84
C VAL A 193 -11.11 -2.69 -14.16
N LEU A 194 -10.81 -1.48 -14.65
CA LEU A 194 -11.45 -0.23 -14.24
C LEU A 194 -12.42 0.25 -15.32
#